data_6cb5f107542f47a3a237496cf76c57d5
#
_entry.id   6cb5f107542f47a3a237496cf76c57d5
#
_cell.length_a   1.000
_cell.length_b   1.000
_cell.length_c   1.000
_cell.angle_alpha   90.00
_cell.angle_beta   90.00
_cell.angle_gamma   90.00
#
_symmetry.space_group_name_H-M   'P 1'
#
loop_
_entity.id
_entity.type
_entity.pdbx_description
1 polymer ?
#
loop_
_entity_poly.entity_id
_entity_poly.type
_entity_poly.pdbx_seq_one_letter_code
_entity_poly.pdbx_strand_id
1 'polypeptide(L)'
;MIGKIAVSAAVFAIDKPYSYRIPEGMELQPGHRVQLPFGRANKMTEGIVLSVEAGDGAGLKSVARVLDDAPMLTRRQLLLAGFLRERYFCTFFDAVRAMLPAGAWFHTRVTFSLTADRSWEGASIRKEGAREVLQLLQSLGGEAEEEALRPAAASDEAFAGALEYLLRKKWISTQQEFRPRIGDKTEMVATLAVPGEQAQEFAASRPKSAAMQRSVLELLASVGSGAVKDICYYTGASPATVRRLEALGYVTLSQRSVLRCREIKPAEIDGELILNAEQQAAFQGLSQQMDAEAPGVALLYGVTGSGKTSVYIRLIQRCLEMGKSALLLVPEIALTPQLLGLMAAWFGSSVAVLHSSLGMGERYDQWKRVKSGDARVIVG
;
A
#
# COMPACT_ATOMS: atom_id res chain seq x y z
N MET A 1 -17.00 23.76 -7.14
CA MET A 1 -15.84 23.18 -7.85
C MET A 1 -16.25 21.92 -8.60
N ILE A 2 -15.66 21.68 -9.77
CA ILE A 2 -15.94 20.52 -10.62
C ILE A 2 -14.64 19.74 -10.83
N GLY A 3 -14.67 18.43 -10.59
CA GLY A 3 -13.56 17.52 -10.90
C GLY A 3 -13.79 16.81 -12.23
N LYS A 4 -12.78 16.79 -13.09
CA LYS A 4 -12.72 15.89 -14.25
C LYS A 4 -12.04 14.59 -13.82
N ILE A 5 -12.74 13.48 -13.91
CA ILE A 5 -12.34 12.22 -13.28
C ILE A 5 -12.35 11.09 -14.29
N ALA A 6 -11.26 10.33 -14.36
CA ALA A 6 -11.20 9.04 -15.04
C ALA A 6 -11.76 7.96 -14.10
N VAL A 7 -12.70 7.16 -14.57
CA VAL A 7 -13.47 6.22 -13.75
C VAL A 7 -13.07 4.77 -14.06
N SER A 8 -12.81 3.97 -13.02
CA SER A 8 -12.35 2.59 -13.18
C SER A 8 -13.36 1.65 -13.85
N ALA A 9 -14.65 1.99 -13.79
CA ALA A 9 -15.72 1.20 -14.42
C ALA A 9 -15.97 1.57 -15.89
N ALA A 10 -15.25 2.56 -16.45
CA ALA A 10 -15.38 2.91 -17.86
C ALA A 10 -14.66 1.88 -18.73
N VAL A 11 -15.37 1.33 -19.71
CA VAL A 11 -14.76 0.51 -20.78
C VAL A 11 -14.26 1.43 -21.90
N PHE A 12 -13.37 0.94 -22.76
CA PHE A 12 -12.72 1.74 -23.79
C PHE A 12 -13.70 2.60 -24.64
N ALA A 13 -14.86 2.06 -25.02
CA ALA A 13 -15.85 2.78 -25.83
C ALA A 13 -16.46 4.02 -25.15
N ILE A 14 -16.44 4.10 -23.83
CA ILE A 14 -16.98 5.21 -23.05
C ILE A 14 -15.92 5.89 -22.19
N ASP A 15 -14.64 5.59 -22.45
CA ASP A 15 -13.52 6.16 -21.69
C ASP A 15 -13.30 7.62 -22.05
N LYS A 16 -13.75 8.49 -21.15
CA LYS A 16 -13.56 9.94 -21.19
C LYS A 16 -13.49 10.50 -19.78
N PRO A 17 -12.97 11.71 -19.59
CA PRO A 17 -13.11 12.41 -18.31
C PRO A 17 -14.58 12.70 -18.01
N TYR A 18 -15.06 12.25 -16.85
CA TYR A 18 -16.41 12.53 -16.36
C TYR A 18 -16.39 13.68 -15.38
N SER A 19 -17.40 14.57 -15.47
CA SER A 19 -17.52 15.72 -14.58
C SER A 19 -18.29 15.33 -13.32
N TYR A 20 -17.75 15.67 -12.16
CA TYR A 20 -18.36 15.47 -10.85
C TYR A 20 -18.29 16.76 -10.04
N ARG A 21 -19.33 17.02 -9.25
CA ARG A 21 -19.30 18.08 -8.27
C ARG A 21 -18.39 17.66 -7.11
N ILE A 22 -17.53 18.57 -6.69
CA ILE A 22 -16.71 18.43 -5.49
C ILE A 22 -17.50 19.10 -4.35
N PRO A 23 -17.88 18.35 -3.28
CA PRO A 23 -18.55 18.92 -2.10
C PRO A 23 -17.73 20.02 -1.44
N GLU A 24 -18.42 20.95 -0.77
CA GLU A 24 -17.76 21.96 0.04
C GLU A 24 -16.96 21.33 1.17
N GLY A 25 -15.76 21.86 1.43
CA GLY A 25 -14.85 21.33 2.43
C GLY A 25 -14.02 20.12 1.98
N MET A 26 -14.23 19.60 0.75
CA MET A 26 -13.42 18.52 0.20
C MET A 26 -12.27 19.09 -0.62
N GLU A 27 -11.03 18.90 -0.16
CA GLU A 27 -9.84 19.31 -0.88
C GLU A 27 -9.43 18.21 -1.88
N LEU A 28 -9.48 18.55 -3.17
CA LEU A 28 -9.06 17.67 -4.25
C LEU A 28 -8.02 18.32 -5.14
N GLN A 29 -7.02 17.53 -5.51
CA GLN A 29 -5.98 17.91 -6.45
C GLN A 29 -5.87 16.83 -7.54
N PRO A 30 -5.37 17.17 -8.75
CA PRO A 30 -5.05 16.18 -9.77
C PRO A 30 -4.15 15.09 -9.20
N GLY A 31 -4.48 13.84 -9.50
CA GLY A 31 -3.75 12.67 -9.00
C GLY A 31 -4.33 12.02 -7.73
N HIS A 32 -5.29 12.65 -7.03
CA HIS A 32 -6.04 11.98 -5.98
C HIS A 32 -6.93 10.86 -6.53
N ARG A 33 -7.04 9.78 -5.76
CA ARG A 33 -8.08 8.78 -5.97
C ARG A 33 -9.32 9.16 -5.18
N VAL A 34 -10.46 8.90 -5.77
CA VAL A 34 -11.76 9.23 -5.19
C VAL A 34 -12.73 8.08 -5.35
N GLN A 35 -13.68 8.01 -4.45
CA GLN A 35 -14.86 7.16 -4.57
C GLN A 35 -16.03 8.00 -5.08
N LEU A 36 -16.76 7.46 -6.04
CA LEU A 36 -17.87 8.18 -6.69
C LEU A 36 -18.92 7.23 -7.25
N PRO A 37 -20.20 7.68 -7.40
CA PRO A 37 -21.27 6.91 -8.01
C PRO A 37 -21.17 6.97 -9.54
N PHE A 38 -21.14 5.81 -10.23
CA PHE A 38 -21.07 5.71 -11.68
C PHE A 38 -22.24 4.94 -12.29
N GLY A 39 -22.58 5.25 -13.54
CA GLY A 39 -23.66 4.61 -14.29
C GLY A 39 -25.07 4.97 -13.77
N ARG A 40 -26.11 4.37 -14.36
CA ARG A 40 -27.52 4.60 -13.98
C ARG A 40 -27.85 4.08 -12.59
N ALA A 41 -27.23 2.97 -12.20
CA ALA A 41 -27.43 2.35 -10.89
C ALA A 41 -26.64 3.03 -9.74
N ASN A 42 -25.89 4.09 -10.01
CA ASN A 42 -25.05 4.77 -9.01
C ASN A 42 -24.10 3.83 -8.26
N LYS A 43 -23.59 2.80 -8.94
CA LYS A 43 -22.63 1.87 -8.32
C LYS A 43 -21.38 2.65 -7.90
N MET A 44 -21.01 2.50 -6.63
CA MET A 44 -19.81 3.12 -6.10
C MET A 44 -18.58 2.52 -6.76
N THR A 45 -17.71 3.38 -7.27
CA THR A 45 -16.51 2.98 -8.01
C THR A 45 -15.35 3.92 -7.69
N GLU A 46 -14.15 3.52 -8.07
CA GLU A 46 -12.92 4.30 -7.91
C GLU A 46 -12.70 5.19 -9.14
N GLY A 47 -12.16 6.38 -8.93
CA GLY A 47 -11.77 7.30 -9.99
C GLY A 47 -10.48 8.03 -9.65
N ILE A 48 -9.84 8.57 -10.70
CA ILE A 48 -8.63 9.40 -10.60
C ILE A 48 -8.99 10.83 -11.03
N VAL A 49 -8.66 11.80 -10.21
CA VAL A 49 -8.84 13.23 -10.52
C VAL A 49 -7.79 13.65 -11.55
N LEU A 50 -8.25 14.13 -12.71
CA LEU A 50 -7.39 14.61 -13.80
C LEU A 50 -7.18 16.12 -13.73
N SER A 51 -8.25 16.86 -13.48
CA SER A 51 -8.24 18.31 -13.26
C SER A 51 -9.36 18.75 -12.33
N VAL A 52 -9.20 19.93 -11.75
CA VAL A 52 -10.20 20.60 -10.94
C VAL A 52 -10.43 21.99 -11.56
N GLU A 53 -11.70 22.34 -11.76
CA GLU A 53 -12.13 23.56 -12.43
C GLU A 53 -13.13 24.31 -11.55
N ALA A 54 -13.20 25.64 -11.70
CA ALA A 54 -14.22 26.44 -11.07
C ALA A 54 -15.61 26.17 -11.70
N GLY A 55 -16.64 26.05 -10.88
CA GLY A 55 -18.02 25.80 -11.31
C GLY A 55 -18.89 25.40 -10.14
N ASP A 56 -20.21 25.55 -10.27
CA ASP A 56 -21.17 25.17 -9.24
C ASP A 56 -21.48 23.66 -9.24
N GLY A 57 -21.27 23.00 -10.39
CA GLY A 57 -21.56 21.57 -10.54
C GLY A 57 -23.06 21.21 -10.44
N ALA A 58 -23.97 22.17 -10.71
CA ALA A 58 -25.40 21.92 -10.67
C ALA A 58 -25.78 20.77 -11.61
N GLY A 59 -26.58 19.83 -11.12
CA GLY A 59 -26.99 18.63 -11.88
C GLY A 59 -25.94 17.54 -12.04
N LEU A 60 -24.69 17.74 -11.59
CA LEU A 60 -23.67 16.73 -11.59
C LEU A 60 -23.76 15.82 -10.36
N LYS A 61 -23.39 14.55 -10.53
CA LYS A 61 -23.16 13.66 -9.40
C LYS A 61 -21.99 14.16 -8.57
N SER A 62 -22.03 13.91 -7.26
CA SER A 62 -20.98 14.35 -6.34
C SER A 62 -19.94 13.26 -6.11
N VAL A 63 -18.69 13.66 -5.92
CA VAL A 63 -17.66 12.82 -5.32
C VAL A 63 -18.11 12.43 -3.91
N ALA A 64 -18.01 11.14 -3.57
CA ALA A 64 -18.46 10.65 -2.27
C ALA A 64 -17.37 10.84 -1.19
N ARG A 65 -16.13 10.49 -1.50
CA ARG A 65 -14.98 10.72 -0.61
C ARG A 65 -13.65 10.67 -1.34
N VAL A 66 -12.63 11.26 -0.72
CA VAL A 66 -11.22 11.12 -1.09
C VAL A 66 -10.68 9.83 -0.47
N LEU A 67 -9.85 9.09 -1.20
CA LEU A 67 -9.30 7.81 -0.76
C LEU A 67 -7.86 7.93 -0.22
N ASP A 68 -7.19 9.03 -0.52
CA ASP A 68 -5.78 9.27 -0.17
C ASP A 68 -5.61 10.62 0.51
N ASP A 69 -4.70 10.71 1.48
CA ASP A 69 -4.36 11.97 2.16
C ASP A 69 -3.55 12.92 1.25
N ALA A 70 -2.92 12.40 0.19
CA ALA A 70 -2.16 13.15 -0.80
C ALA A 70 -2.28 12.52 -2.19
N PRO A 71 -2.07 13.29 -3.29
CA PRO A 71 -2.11 12.76 -4.64
C PRO A 71 -1.22 11.53 -4.82
N MET A 72 -1.81 10.46 -5.36
CA MET A 72 -1.09 9.22 -5.67
C MET A 72 -0.24 9.34 -6.92
N LEU A 73 -0.64 10.21 -7.84
CA LEU A 73 0.01 10.44 -9.13
C LEU A 73 0.43 11.90 -9.25
N THR A 74 1.61 12.10 -9.81
CA THR A 74 2.12 13.43 -10.18
C THR A 74 1.49 13.89 -11.51
N ARG A 75 1.58 15.19 -11.80
CA ARG A 75 1.14 15.75 -13.08
C ARG A 75 1.82 15.06 -14.28
N ARG A 76 3.12 14.73 -14.17
CA ARG A 76 3.87 14.02 -15.23
C ARG A 76 3.31 12.62 -15.47
N GLN A 77 2.94 11.90 -14.43
CA GLN A 77 2.32 10.58 -14.55
C GLN A 77 0.92 10.66 -15.19
N LEU A 78 0.14 11.69 -14.88
CA LEU A 78 -1.15 11.92 -15.53
C LEU A 78 -0.99 12.21 -17.03
N LEU A 79 0.02 13.02 -17.42
CA LEU A 79 0.35 13.26 -18.81
C LEU A 79 0.81 11.96 -19.52
N LEU A 80 1.63 11.14 -18.86
CA LEU A 80 2.03 9.84 -19.38
C LEU A 80 0.83 8.91 -19.55
N ALA A 81 -0.12 8.89 -18.63
CA ALA A 81 -1.34 8.10 -18.76
C ALA A 81 -2.18 8.55 -19.96
N GLY A 82 -2.29 9.87 -20.20
CA GLY A 82 -2.92 10.42 -21.40
C GLY A 82 -2.23 9.96 -22.69
N PHE A 83 -0.90 10.05 -22.73
CA PHE A 83 -0.10 9.56 -23.86
C PHE A 83 -0.30 8.06 -24.12
N LEU A 84 -0.30 7.22 -23.09
CA LEU A 84 -0.53 5.79 -23.23
C LEU A 84 -1.92 5.49 -23.77
N ARG A 85 -2.94 6.18 -23.26
CA ARG A 85 -4.32 6.07 -23.75
C ARG A 85 -4.46 6.41 -25.23
N GLU A 86 -3.78 7.47 -25.70
CA GLU A 86 -3.82 7.90 -27.10
C GLU A 86 -3.08 6.97 -28.06
N ARG A 87 -2.01 6.32 -27.57
CA ARG A 87 -1.13 5.49 -28.40
C ARG A 87 -1.49 4.01 -28.38
N TYR A 88 -2.15 3.53 -27.32
CA TYR A 88 -2.45 2.12 -27.10
C TYR A 88 -3.93 1.92 -26.81
N PHE A 89 -4.45 0.72 -27.08
CA PHE A 89 -5.84 0.37 -26.81
C PHE A 89 -6.07 0.09 -25.31
N CYS A 90 -5.98 1.12 -24.50
CA CYS A 90 -6.23 1.04 -23.07
C CYS A 90 -7.08 2.23 -22.60
N THR A 91 -7.82 2.05 -21.51
CA THR A 91 -8.49 3.18 -20.87
C THR A 91 -7.47 4.04 -20.11
N PHE A 92 -7.85 5.27 -19.79
CA PHE A 92 -7.03 6.12 -18.93
C PHE A 92 -6.75 5.44 -17.58
N PHE A 93 -7.76 4.76 -17.04
CA PHE A 93 -7.64 4.06 -15.77
C PHE A 93 -6.71 2.84 -15.85
N ASP A 94 -6.68 2.11 -16.98
CA ASP A 94 -5.72 1.00 -17.20
C ASP A 94 -4.28 1.52 -17.25
N ALA A 95 -4.05 2.64 -17.94
CA ALA A 95 -2.74 3.29 -17.96
C ALA A 95 -2.26 3.66 -16.55
N VAL A 96 -3.14 4.27 -15.74
CA VAL A 96 -2.83 4.60 -14.35
C VAL A 96 -2.62 3.34 -13.50
N ARG A 97 -3.42 2.29 -13.74
CA ARG A 97 -3.30 1.02 -13.01
C ARG A 97 -1.91 0.39 -13.20
N ALA A 98 -1.32 0.53 -14.38
CA ALA A 98 0.03 0.05 -14.64
C ALA A 98 1.13 0.83 -13.89
N MET A 99 0.87 2.07 -13.48
CA MET A 99 1.83 2.93 -12.78
C MET A 99 1.84 2.73 -11.26
N LEU A 100 0.82 2.09 -10.71
CA LEU A 100 0.69 1.88 -9.27
C LEU A 100 0.78 0.39 -8.93
N PRO A 101 1.41 0.02 -7.81
CA PRO A 101 1.49 -1.37 -7.40
C PRO A 101 0.10 -1.93 -7.09
N ALA A 102 -0.10 -3.22 -7.35
CA ALA A 102 -1.39 -3.89 -7.14
C ALA A 102 -1.94 -3.73 -5.70
N GLY A 103 -1.06 -3.61 -4.71
CA GLY A 103 -1.45 -3.37 -3.31
C GLY A 103 -2.00 -1.97 -3.02
N ALA A 104 -1.74 -0.99 -3.90
CA ALA A 104 -2.26 0.37 -3.73
C ALA A 104 -3.77 0.47 -3.98
N TRP A 105 -4.36 -0.45 -4.74
CA TRP A 105 -5.76 -0.38 -5.14
C TRP A 105 -6.71 -0.77 -4.01
N PHE A 106 -7.90 -0.19 -4.06
CA PHE A 106 -8.99 -0.57 -3.16
C PHE A 106 -9.73 -1.77 -3.72
N HIS A 107 -10.33 -2.55 -2.83
CA HIS A 107 -11.34 -3.54 -3.17
C HIS A 107 -12.63 -3.22 -2.42
N THR A 108 -13.74 -3.51 -3.05
CA THR A 108 -15.04 -3.39 -2.42
C THR A 108 -15.29 -4.65 -1.60
N ARG A 109 -15.38 -4.49 -0.31
CA ARG A 109 -15.85 -5.53 0.60
C ARG A 109 -17.36 -5.36 0.75
N VAL A 110 -18.10 -6.37 0.35
CA VAL A 110 -19.56 -6.40 0.48
C VAL A 110 -19.90 -7.30 1.65
N THR A 111 -20.54 -6.74 2.66
CA THR A 111 -21.00 -7.46 3.84
C THR A 111 -22.53 -7.48 3.82
N PHE A 112 -23.10 -8.64 4.11
CA PHE A 112 -24.53 -8.83 4.27
C PHE A 112 -24.83 -9.08 5.74
N SER A 113 -25.88 -8.44 6.24
CA SER A 113 -26.32 -8.59 7.63
C SER A 113 -27.81 -8.92 7.66
N LEU A 114 -28.21 -9.84 8.55
CA LEU A 114 -29.63 -10.09 8.83
C LEU A 114 -30.28 -8.84 9.40
N THR A 115 -31.46 -8.50 8.91
CA THR A 115 -32.25 -7.42 9.51
C THR A 115 -32.97 -7.91 10.79
N ALA A 116 -33.60 -6.99 11.51
CA ALA A 116 -34.41 -7.33 12.67
C ALA A 116 -35.68 -8.11 12.30
N ASP A 117 -36.10 -8.06 11.03
CA ASP A 117 -37.24 -8.80 10.52
C ASP A 117 -36.91 -10.29 10.37
N ARG A 118 -37.50 -11.11 11.25
CA ARG A 118 -37.37 -12.58 11.25
C ARG A 118 -38.54 -13.30 10.58
N SER A 119 -39.40 -12.61 9.83
CA SER A 119 -40.55 -13.19 9.15
C SER A 119 -40.20 -14.31 8.16
N TRP A 120 -38.92 -14.38 7.74
CA TRP A 120 -38.41 -15.43 6.88
C TRP A 120 -38.36 -16.82 7.54
N GLU A 121 -38.30 -16.92 8.89
CA GLU A 121 -38.19 -18.19 9.63
C GLU A 121 -39.43 -19.07 9.41
N GLY A 122 -40.61 -18.45 9.29
CA GLY A 122 -41.87 -19.14 8.97
C GLY A 122 -42.30 -19.05 7.51
N ALA A 123 -41.56 -18.37 6.65
CA ALA A 123 -41.95 -18.13 5.27
C ALA A 123 -41.64 -19.32 4.34
N SER A 124 -42.54 -19.55 3.36
CA SER A 124 -42.23 -20.44 2.25
C SER A 124 -41.35 -19.76 1.23
N ILE A 125 -40.01 -20.01 1.29
CA ILE A 125 -39.05 -19.45 0.37
C ILE A 125 -38.90 -20.41 -0.81
N ARG A 126 -39.34 -19.96 -2.01
CA ARG A 126 -39.25 -20.76 -3.25
C ARG A 126 -38.03 -20.43 -4.11
N LYS A 127 -37.32 -19.33 -3.80
CA LYS A 127 -36.14 -18.92 -4.56
C LYS A 127 -34.94 -19.80 -4.17
N GLU A 128 -34.35 -20.46 -5.17
CA GLU A 128 -33.20 -21.33 -5.03
C GLU A 128 -32.03 -20.60 -4.33
N GLY A 129 -31.38 -21.26 -3.38
CA GLY A 129 -30.25 -20.73 -2.62
C GLY A 129 -30.60 -19.70 -1.54
N ALA A 130 -31.84 -19.15 -1.53
CA ALA A 130 -32.17 -18.05 -0.63
C ALA A 130 -32.32 -18.48 0.83
N ARG A 131 -32.87 -19.70 1.07
CA ARG A 131 -32.98 -20.27 2.43
C ARG A 131 -31.61 -20.65 2.98
N GLU A 132 -30.80 -21.24 2.15
CA GLU A 132 -29.43 -21.67 2.46
C GLU A 132 -28.53 -20.46 2.83
N VAL A 133 -28.63 -19.36 2.08
CA VAL A 133 -27.95 -18.10 2.39
C VAL A 133 -28.37 -17.55 3.77
N LEU A 134 -29.67 -17.52 4.08
CA LEU A 134 -30.16 -17.05 5.39
C LEU A 134 -29.67 -17.92 6.55
N GLN A 135 -29.73 -19.26 6.37
CA GLN A 135 -29.26 -20.21 7.40
C GLN A 135 -27.75 -20.08 7.63
N LEU A 136 -26.99 -19.97 6.54
CA LEU A 136 -25.54 -19.77 6.65
C LEU A 136 -25.22 -18.43 7.31
N LEU A 137 -25.91 -17.35 6.92
CA LEU A 137 -25.74 -16.03 7.53
C LEU A 137 -26.09 -16.05 9.03
N GLN A 138 -27.16 -16.77 9.42
CA GLN A 138 -27.52 -16.94 10.82
C GLN A 138 -26.45 -17.74 11.59
N SER A 139 -25.91 -18.81 11.01
CA SER A 139 -24.83 -19.62 11.63
C SER A 139 -23.53 -18.84 11.82
N LEU A 140 -23.27 -17.85 10.97
CA LEU A 140 -22.11 -16.95 11.05
C LEU A 140 -22.33 -15.74 11.98
N GLY A 141 -23.40 -15.76 12.78
CA GLY A 141 -23.68 -14.69 13.76
C GLY A 141 -24.51 -13.53 13.21
N GLY A 142 -25.12 -13.70 12.03
CA GLY A 142 -26.02 -12.70 11.42
C GLY A 142 -25.34 -11.68 10.52
N GLU A 143 -24.03 -11.75 10.37
CA GLU A 143 -23.25 -10.90 9.49
C GLU A 143 -22.12 -11.69 8.80
N ALA A 144 -21.97 -11.54 7.49
CA ALA A 144 -20.91 -12.21 6.75
C ALA A 144 -20.55 -11.46 5.45
N GLU A 145 -19.33 -11.68 4.98
CA GLU A 145 -18.88 -11.22 3.67
C GLU A 145 -19.50 -12.03 2.55
N GLU A 146 -19.66 -11.42 1.37
CA GLU A 146 -20.20 -12.07 0.18
C GLU A 146 -19.51 -13.40 -0.14
N GLU A 147 -18.16 -13.44 -0.05
CA GLU A 147 -17.37 -14.64 -0.35
C GLU A 147 -17.69 -15.80 0.60
N ALA A 148 -17.96 -15.51 1.88
CA ALA A 148 -18.33 -16.52 2.87
C ALA A 148 -19.75 -17.11 2.63
N LEU A 149 -20.61 -16.38 1.93
CA LEU A 149 -21.98 -16.81 1.62
C LEU A 149 -22.10 -17.55 0.28
N ARG A 150 -21.12 -17.42 -0.62
CA ARG A 150 -21.15 -18.10 -1.94
C ARG A 150 -21.38 -19.61 -1.88
N PRO A 151 -20.80 -20.36 -0.92
CA PRO A 151 -21.04 -21.81 -0.84
C PRO A 151 -22.50 -22.22 -0.58
N ALA A 152 -23.38 -21.27 -0.20
CA ALA A 152 -24.81 -21.53 0.03
C ALA A 152 -25.62 -21.66 -1.25
N ALA A 153 -25.06 -21.47 -2.44
CA ALA A 153 -25.76 -21.58 -3.71
C ALA A 153 -24.99 -22.46 -4.70
N ALA A 154 -25.71 -23.14 -5.58
CA ALA A 154 -25.14 -24.08 -6.54
C ALA A 154 -24.38 -23.41 -7.70
N SER A 155 -24.67 -22.14 -7.97
CA SER A 155 -24.02 -21.35 -9.02
C SER A 155 -23.99 -19.86 -8.67
N ASP A 156 -23.13 -19.10 -9.35
CA ASP A 156 -23.05 -17.64 -9.19
C ASP A 156 -24.37 -16.94 -9.57
N GLU A 157 -25.09 -17.46 -10.56
CA GLU A 157 -26.39 -16.92 -10.97
C GLU A 157 -27.46 -17.17 -9.91
N ALA A 158 -27.51 -18.40 -9.35
CA ALA A 158 -28.42 -18.75 -8.26
C ALA A 158 -28.12 -17.90 -7.03
N PHE A 159 -26.83 -17.68 -6.69
CA PHE A 159 -26.40 -16.84 -5.59
C PHE A 159 -26.84 -15.38 -5.77
N ALA A 160 -26.55 -14.77 -6.92
CA ALA A 160 -26.97 -13.40 -7.23
C ALA A 160 -28.49 -13.23 -7.16
N GLY A 161 -29.24 -14.18 -7.73
CA GLY A 161 -30.70 -14.18 -7.67
C GLY A 161 -31.25 -14.37 -6.26
N ALA A 162 -30.58 -15.15 -5.41
CA ALA A 162 -30.96 -15.31 -4.01
C ALA A 162 -30.76 -14.02 -3.23
N LEU A 163 -29.58 -13.36 -3.39
CA LEU A 163 -29.29 -12.09 -2.72
C LEU A 163 -30.26 -10.98 -3.14
N GLU A 164 -30.54 -10.84 -4.44
CA GLU A 164 -31.50 -9.85 -4.94
C GLU A 164 -32.90 -10.07 -4.33
N TYR A 165 -33.36 -11.32 -4.28
CA TYR A 165 -34.63 -11.67 -3.66
C TYR A 165 -34.65 -11.29 -2.18
N LEU A 166 -33.60 -11.64 -1.42
CA LEU A 166 -33.51 -11.38 0.02
C LEU A 166 -33.45 -9.89 0.34
N LEU A 167 -32.68 -9.10 -0.45
CA LEU A 167 -32.62 -7.65 -0.33
C LEU A 167 -33.99 -7.00 -0.62
N ARG A 168 -34.68 -7.45 -1.67
CA ARG A 168 -36.02 -6.95 -2.00
C ARG A 168 -37.06 -7.27 -0.90
N LYS A 169 -36.92 -8.41 -0.24
CA LYS A 169 -37.72 -8.78 0.93
C LYS A 169 -37.32 -8.06 2.22
N LYS A 170 -36.22 -7.32 2.19
CA LYS A 170 -35.62 -6.63 3.37
C LYS A 170 -35.27 -7.57 4.53
N TRP A 171 -35.04 -8.85 4.27
CA TRP A 171 -34.58 -9.80 5.26
C TRP A 171 -33.07 -9.73 5.52
N ILE A 172 -32.35 -9.22 4.54
CA ILE A 172 -30.94 -8.86 4.67
C ILE A 172 -30.72 -7.40 4.26
N SER A 173 -29.69 -6.81 4.82
CA SER A 173 -29.12 -5.53 4.39
C SER A 173 -27.73 -5.75 3.84
N THR A 174 -27.24 -4.82 3.01
CA THR A 174 -25.89 -4.86 2.47
C THR A 174 -25.15 -3.59 2.83
N GLN A 175 -23.89 -3.75 3.23
CA GLN A 175 -22.96 -2.67 3.43
C GLN A 175 -21.75 -2.88 2.52
N GLN A 176 -21.37 -1.82 1.79
CA GLN A 176 -20.18 -1.83 0.94
C GLN A 176 -19.11 -0.97 1.56
N GLU A 177 -17.97 -1.56 1.87
CA GLU A 177 -16.79 -0.86 2.33
C GLU A 177 -15.69 -0.91 1.27
N PHE A 178 -15.10 0.24 1.01
CA PHE A 178 -13.87 0.33 0.24
C PHE A 178 -12.69 0.21 1.19
N ARG A 179 -11.96 -0.89 1.10
CA ARG A 179 -10.74 -1.12 1.88
C ARG A 179 -9.52 -1.16 0.99
N PRO A 180 -8.38 -0.62 1.44
CA PRO A 180 -7.12 -0.81 0.73
C PRO A 180 -6.86 -2.32 0.56
N ARG A 181 -6.41 -2.74 -0.61
CA ARG A 181 -6.09 -4.14 -0.88
C ARG A 181 -4.98 -4.64 0.04
N ILE A 182 -4.03 -3.75 0.33
CA ILE A 182 -2.98 -3.94 1.33
C ILE A 182 -3.03 -2.76 2.29
N GLY A 183 -3.32 -3.02 3.55
CA GLY A 183 -3.17 -2.05 4.63
C GLY A 183 -1.71 -1.95 5.09
N ASP A 184 -1.37 -0.87 5.75
CA ASP A 184 -0.08 -0.74 6.41
C ASP A 184 0.07 -1.83 7.46
N LYS A 185 1.22 -2.49 7.47
CA LYS A 185 1.57 -3.37 8.57
C LYS A 185 1.93 -2.49 9.75
N THR A 186 1.21 -2.67 10.84
CA THR A 186 1.50 -1.96 12.09
C THR A 186 1.97 -2.93 13.15
N GLU A 187 2.83 -2.46 14.02
CA GLU A 187 3.19 -3.14 15.26
C GLU A 187 2.87 -2.24 16.45
N MET A 188 2.52 -2.84 17.57
CA MET A 188 2.36 -2.13 18.82
C MET A 188 3.73 -1.88 19.43
N VAL A 189 4.00 -0.63 19.77
CA VAL A 189 5.22 -0.18 20.45
C VAL A 189 4.84 0.26 21.86
N ALA A 190 5.57 -0.22 22.83
CA ALA A 190 5.49 0.25 24.22
C ALA A 190 6.64 1.23 24.47
N THR A 191 6.30 2.40 24.95
CA THR A 191 7.26 3.44 25.33
C THR A 191 7.10 3.73 26.83
N LEU A 192 8.21 3.91 27.54
CA LEU A 192 8.18 4.29 28.95
C LEU A 192 7.53 5.67 29.08
N ALA A 193 6.49 5.77 29.93
CA ALA A 193 5.71 6.99 30.14
C ALA A 193 6.23 7.85 31.31
N VAL A 194 7.17 7.30 32.09
CA VAL A 194 7.75 7.93 33.28
C VAL A 194 9.28 7.92 33.18
N PRO A 195 10.00 8.75 33.96
CA PRO A 195 11.46 8.68 34.06
C PRO A 195 11.97 7.28 34.40
N GLY A 196 13.10 6.85 33.83
CA GLY A 196 13.65 5.51 34.01
C GLY A 196 13.87 5.14 35.48
N GLU A 197 14.32 6.09 36.30
CA GLU A 197 14.50 5.91 37.75
C GLU A 197 13.18 5.56 38.45
N GLN A 198 12.12 6.29 38.15
CA GLN A 198 10.78 6.04 38.69
C GLN A 198 10.22 4.67 38.27
N ALA A 199 10.49 4.28 37.03
CA ALA A 199 10.11 2.95 36.53
C ALA A 199 10.85 1.83 37.28
N GLN A 200 12.15 2.03 37.59
CA GLN A 200 12.96 1.07 38.31
C GLN A 200 12.54 0.98 39.79
N GLU A 201 12.25 2.10 40.45
CA GLU A 201 11.71 2.12 41.82
C GLU A 201 10.37 1.35 41.90
N PHE A 202 9.48 1.62 40.98
CA PHE A 202 8.21 0.90 40.91
C PHE A 202 8.42 -0.60 40.63
N ALA A 203 9.33 -0.95 39.68
CA ALA A 203 9.69 -2.34 39.44
C ALA A 203 10.21 -3.05 40.69
N ALA A 204 11.07 -2.39 41.45
CA ALA A 204 11.62 -2.92 42.70
C ALA A 204 10.53 -3.13 43.81
N SER A 205 9.54 -2.25 43.84
CA SER A 205 8.41 -2.33 44.81
C SER A 205 7.42 -3.45 44.52
N ARG A 206 7.47 -4.04 43.30
CA ARG A 206 6.48 -5.07 42.91
C ARG A 206 6.73 -6.40 43.63
N PRO A 207 5.65 -7.10 44.00
CA PRO A 207 5.76 -8.41 44.63
C PRO A 207 6.37 -9.45 43.68
N LYS A 208 6.92 -10.54 44.26
CA LYS A 208 7.51 -11.64 43.46
C LYS A 208 6.53 -12.23 42.42
N SER A 209 5.22 -12.21 42.72
CA SER A 209 4.18 -12.65 41.78
C SER A 209 4.04 -11.77 40.53
N ALA A 210 4.60 -10.57 40.54
CA ALA A 210 4.59 -9.63 39.40
C ALA A 210 5.95 -9.57 38.66
N ALA A 211 6.72 -10.64 38.68
CA ALA A 211 8.06 -10.72 38.10
C ALA A 211 8.10 -10.24 36.60
N MET A 212 7.08 -10.61 35.83
CA MET A 212 7.01 -10.21 34.41
C MET A 212 6.83 -8.70 34.21
N GLN A 213 6.07 -8.02 35.10
CA GLN A 213 5.93 -6.57 35.08
C GLN A 213 7.26 -5.89 35.40
N ARG A 214 8.01 -6.43 36.35
CA ARG A 214 9.33 -5.96 36.74
C ARG A 214 10.28 -6.05 35.53
N SER A 215 10.41 -7.21 34.89
CA SER A 215 11.30 -7.42 33.76
C SER A 215 10.96 -6.51 32.59
N VAL A 216 9.66 -6.26 32.32
CA VAL A 216 9.23 -5.31 31.28
C VAL A 216 9.68 -3.88 31.60
N LEU A 217 9.51 -3.43 32.84
CA LEU A 217 9.91 -2.08 33.24
C LEU A 217 11.43 -1.90 33.27
N GLU A 218 12.17 -2.91 33.76
CA GLU A 218 13.63 -2.92 33.73
C GLU A 218 14.19 -2.83 32.29
N LEU A 219 13.61 -3.62 31.37
CA LEU A 219 13.96 -3.57 29.96
C LEU A 219 13.64 -2.19 29.37
N LEU A 220 12.43 -1.68 29.57
CA LEU A 220 12.03 -0.37 29.05
C LEU A 220 12.81 0.78 29.68
N ALA A 221 13.22 0.68 30.94
CA ALA A 221 14.09 1.68 31.58
C ALA A 221 15.47 1.74 30.91
N SER A 222 15.97 0.64 30.33
CA SER A 222 17.25 0.60 29.62
C SER A 222 17.18 1.07 28.16
N VAL A 223 16.06 0.75 27.45
CA VAL A 223 15.93 0.99 26.00
C VAL A 223 14.96 2.12 25.63
N GLY A 224 14.16 2.61 26.59
CA GLY A 224 13.16 3.66 26.42
C GLY A 224 11.88 3.21 25.73
N SER A 225 11.98 2.48 24.62
CA SER A 225 10.83 1.98 23.86
C SER A 225 11.19 0.72 23.07
N GLY A 226 10.18 -0.10 22.75
CA GLY A 226 10.37 -1.31 21.94
C GLY A 226 9.04 -1.88 21.45
N ALA A 227 9.12 -2.73 20.42
CA ALA A 227 7.93 -3.44 19.96
C ALA A 227 7.42 -4.39 21.05
N VAL A 228 6.12 -4.38 21.29
CA VAL A 228 5.49 -5.23 22.33
C VAL A 228 5.84 -6.71 22.14
N LYS A 229 5.93 -7.16 20.88
CA LYS A 229 6.33 -8.52 20.53
C LYS A 229 7.74 -8.85 21.04
N ASP A 230 8.69 -7.94 20.81
CA ASP A 230 10.09 -8.14 21.21
C ASP A 230 10.24 -8.06 22.73
N ILE A 231 9.56 -7.09 23.37
CA ILE A 231 9.52 -6.98 24.83
C ILE A 231 8.98 -8.29 25.44
N CYS A 232 7.87 -8.82 24.91
CA CYS A 232 7.32 -10.09 25.37
C CYS A 232 8.29 -11.27 25.15
N TYR A 233 9.00 -11.28 24.02
CA TYR A 233 9.98 -12.32 23.73
C TYR A 233 11.16 -12.31 24.73
N TYR A 234 11.76 -11.14 24.96
CA TYR A 234 12.93 -11.02 25.85
C TYR A 234 12.58 -11.16 27.35
N THR A 235 11.39 -10.75 27.76
CA THR A 235 10.98 -10.77 29.17
C THR A 235 10.16 -11.99 29.57
N GLY A 236 9.65 -12.76 28.59
CA GLY A 236 8.67 -13.81 28.82
C GLY A 236 7.27 -13.30 29.21
N ALA A 237 7.05 -12.00 29.17
CA ALA A 237 5.76 -11.39 29.50
C ALA A 237 4.72 -11.60 28.39
N SER A 238 3.45 -11.55 28.76
CA SER A 238 2.34 -11.53 27.80
C SER A 238 1.98 -10.10 27.37
N PRO A 239 1.33 -9.90 26.20
CA PRO A 239 0.82 -8.59 25.82
C PRO A 239 -0.16 -7.99 26.84
N ALA A 240 -0.88 -8.84 27.60
CA ALA A 240 -1.76 -8.41 28.68
C ALA A 240 -0.99 -7.76 29.84
N THR A 241 0.24 -8.25 30.13
CA THR A 241 1.12 -7.65 31.13
C THR A 241 1.51 -6.22 30.75
N VAL A 242 1.85 -5.99 29.47
CA VAL A 242 2.22 -4.66 28.96
C VAL A 242 1.02 -3.70 28.99
N ARG A 243 -0.19 -4.15 28.61
CA ARG A 243 -1.43 -3.35 28.73
C ARG A 243 -1.77 -3.00 30.18
N ARG A 244 -1.46 -3.90 31.12
CA ARG A 244 -1.66 -3.60 32.54
C ARG A 244 -0.71 -2.51 33.04
N LEU A 245 0.51 -2.45 32.55
CA LEU A 245 1.47 -1.37 32.83
C LEU A 245 1.02 -0.04 32.21
N GLU A 246 0.39 -0.09 31.03
CA GLU A 246 -0.25 1.08 30.43
C GLU A 246 -1.40 1.60 31.29
N ALA A 247 -2.29 0.72 31.75
CA ALA A 247 -3.38 1.09 32.67
C ALA A 247 -2.89 1.66 34.00
N LEU A 248 -1.67 1.31 34.44
CA LEU A 248 -1.01 1.87 35.60
C LEU A 248 -0.25 3.18 35.33
N GLY A 249 -0.20 3.65 34.06
CA GLY A 249 0.45 4.89 33.67
C GLY A 249 1.97 4.84 33.52
N TYR A 250 2.60 3.67 33.58
CA TYR A 250 4.05 3.51 33.42
C TYR A 250 4.51 3.31 31.97
N VAL A 251 3.60 2.90 31.10
CA VAL A 251 3.86 2.62 29.68
C VAL A 251 2.79 3.27 28.83
N THR A 252 3.17 3.79 27.67
CA THR A 252 2.25 4.24 26.61
C THR A 252 2.33 3.28 25.46
N LEU A 253 1.20 2.80 24.96
CA LEU A 253 1.11 2.00 23.76
C LEU A 253 0.76 2.85 22.55
N SER A 254 1.53 2.70 21.49
CA SER A 254 1.29 3.36 20.19
C SER A 254 1.41 2.35 19.05
N GLN A 255 0.76 2.64 17.93
CA GLN A 255 0.95 1.88 16.70
C GLN A 255 2.02 2.53 15.85
N ARG A 256 3.01 1.75 15.40
CA ARG A 256 4.03 2.17 14.45
C ARG A 256 3.85 1.39 13.14
N SER A 257 3.88 2.10 12.01
CA SER A 257 3.93 1.46 10.70
C SER A 257 5.28 0.78 10.49
N VAL A 258 5.25 -0.47 10.01
CA VAL A 258 6.44 -1.28 9.75
C VAL A 258 6.42 -1.76 8.32
N LEU A 259 7.52 -1.56 7.62
CA LEU A 259 7.66 -2.02 6.25
C LEU A 259 7.96 -3.53 6.21
N ARG A 260 7.32 -4.24 5.26
CA ARG A 260 7.53 -5.68 4.99
C ARG A 260 8.75 -5.94 4.11
N CYS A 261 9.71 -5.01 4.11
CA CYS A 261 10.88 -5.14 3.26
C CYS A 261 11.83 -6.19 3.84
N ARG A 262 12.28 -7.14 3.00
CA ARG A 262 13.35 -8.04 3.38
C ARG A 262 14.66 -7.27 3.45
N GLU A 263 15.44 -7.54 4.47
CA GLU A 263 16.79 -7.02 4.57
C GLU A 263 17.67 -7.66 3.50
N ILE A 264 18.34 -6.83 2.73
CA ILE A 264 19.32 -7.27 1.74
C ILE A 264 20.66 -7.33 2.46
N LYS A 265 21.25 -8.52 2.54
CA LYS A 265 22.57 -8.68 3.13
C LYS A 265 23.60 -7.99 2.20
N PRO A 266 24.32 -6.96 2.68
CA PRO A 266 25.35 -6.30 1.87
C PRO A 266 26.46 -7.28 1.52
N ALA A 267 26.99 -7.15 0.31
CA ALA A 267 28.21 -7.86 -0.08
C ALA A 267 29.43 -7.26 0.65
N GLU A 268 30.41 -8.08 0.89
CA GLU A 268 31.74 -7.57 1.32
C GLU A 268 32.39 -6.83 0.16
N ILE A 269 32.83 -5.59 0.39
CA ILE A 269 33.53 -4.78 -0.59
C ILE A 269 34.95 -4.56 -0.07
N ASP A 270 35.92 -5.03 -0.83
CA ASP A 270 37.33 -4.77 -0.55
C ASP A 270 37.79 -3.48 -1.23
N GLY A 271 37.95 -2.42 -0.43
CA GLY A 271 38.54 -1.15 -0.87
C GLY A 271 37.62 -0.22 -1.66
N GLU A 272 38.21 0.75 -2.31
CA GLU A 272 37.54 1.76 -3.12
C GLU A 272 37.26 1.25 -4.54
N LEU A 273 36.16 1.72 -5.15
CA LEU A 273 35.83 1.46 -6.53
C LEU A 273 36.78 2.25 -7.45
N ILE A 274 37.80 1.60 -7.96
CA ILE A 274 38.77 2.19 -8.91
C ILE A 274 38.35 1.78 -10.33
N LEU A 275 38.13 2.79 -11.17
CA LEU A 275 37.85 2.59 -12.60
C LEU A 275 39.17 2.53 -13.37
N ASN A 276 39.29 1.61 -14.34
CA ASN A 276 40.38 1.63 -15.30
C ASN A 276 40.23 2.78 -16.32
N ALA A 277 41.18 2.99 -17.18
CA ALA A 277 41.20 4.14 -18.12
C ALA A 277 39.97 4.16 -19.06
N GLU A 278 39.56 3.00 -19.57
CA GLU A 278 38.40 2.89 -20.48
C GLU A 278 37.08 3.13 -19.73
N GLN A 279 36.93 2.56 -18.56
CA GLN A 279 35.76 2.76 -17.67
C GLN A 279 35.67 4.22 -17.21
N GLN A 280 36.80 4.85 -16.92
CA GLN A 280 36.87 6.25 -16.54
C GLN A 280 36.46 7.18 -17.69
N ALA A 281 36.91 6.88 -18.91
CA ALA A 281 36.50 7.64 -20.10
C ALA A 281 34.99 7.51 -20.34
N ALA A 282 34.44 6.29 -20.22
CA ALA A 282 33.00 6.03 -20.34
C ALA A 282 32.21 6.78 -19.25
N PHE A 283 32.67 6.72 -18.00
CA PHE A 283 32.05 7.45 -16.89
C PHE A 283 32.05 8.97 -17.12
N GLN A 284 33.16 9.53 -17.57
CA GLN A 284 33.26 10.96 -17.86
C GLN A 284 32.31 11.42 -18.95
N GLY A 285 32.26 10.68 -20.06
CA GLY A 285 31.35 11.00 -21.18
C GLY A 285 29.88 10.94 -20.78
N LEU A 286 29.49 9.92 -20.01
CA LEU A 286 28.13 9.77 -19.50
C LEU A 286 27.78 10.82 -18.44
N SER A 287 28.72 11.18 -17.56
CA SER A 287 28.54 12.25 -16.58
C SER A 287 28.30 13.61 -17.22
N GLN A 288 29.03 13.93 -18.32
CA GLN A 288 28.79 15.15 -19.08
C GLN A 288 27.38 15.21 -19.67
N GLN A 289 26.85 14.07 -20.16
CA GLN A 289 25.46 14.00 -20.63
C GLN A 289 24.46 14.21 -19.48
N MET A 290 24.73 13.66 -18.31
CA MET A 290 23.89 13.89 -17.11
C MET A 290 23.87 15.35 -16.69
N ASP A 291 25.02 16.03 -16.74
CA ASP A 291 25.19 17.43 -16.35
C ASP A 291 24.50 18.38 -17.34
N ALA A 292 24.36 17.99 -18.60
CA ALA A 292 23.65 18.77 -19.63
C ALA A 292 22.13 18.87 -19.39
N GLU A 293 21.58 18.11 -18.46
CA GLU A 293 20.13 18.05 -18.10
C GLU A 293 19.18 17.79 -19.29
N ALA A 294 19.72 17.35 -20.40
CA ALA A 294 18.97 16.99 -21.62
C ALA A 294 18.72 15.46 -21.67
N PRO A 295 17.55 15.02 -22.14
CA PRO A 295 17.32 13.60 -22.38
C PRO A 295 18.35 13.06 -23.37
N GLY A 296 18.94 11.93 -23.05
CA GLY A 296 19.93 11.28 -23.90
C GLY A 296 19.87 9.76 -23.78
N VAL A 297 20.41 9.06 -24.77
CA VAL A 297 20.57 7.61 -24.79
C VAL A 297 22.04 7.31 -25.08
N ALA A 298 22.62 6.42 -24.32
CA ALA A 298 24.00 5.97 -24.49
C ALA A 298 24.07 4.44 -24.45
N LEU A 299 24.94 3.86 -25.24
CA LEU A 299 25.26 2.45 -25.24
C LEU A 299 26.63 2.24 -24.58
N LEU A 300 26.65 1.60 -23.42
CA LEU A 300 27.88 1.11 -22.82
C LEU A 300 28.17 -0.30 -23.34
N TYR A 301 29.07 -0.40 -24.32
CA TYR A 301 29.44 -1.66 -24.94
C TYR A 301 30.64 -2.29 -24.22
N GLY A 302 30.61 -3.61 -24.02
CA GLY A 302 31.70 -4.35 -23.39
C GLY A 302 31.33 -5.82 -23.16
N VAL A 303 32.33 -6.71 -23.15
CA VAL A 303 32.14 -8.14 -22.87
C VAL A 303 31.71 -8.40 -21.43
N THR A 304 31.24 -9.61 -21.13
CA THR A 304 30.94 -10.04 -19.77
C THR A 304 32.23 -9.96 -18.93
N GLY A 305 32.14 -9.42 -17.71
CA GLY A 305 33.30 -9.24 -16.85
C GLY A 305 34.15 -7.98 -17.12
N SER A 306 33.81 -7.15 -18.13
CA SER A 306 34.56 -5.90 -18.39
C SER A 306 34.35 -4.80 -17.36
N GLY A 307 33.59 -5.05 -16.28
CA GLY A 307 33.37 -4.10 -15.21
C GLY A 307 32.33 -3.01 -15.50
N LYS A 308 31.37 -3.25 -16.43
CA LYS A 308 30.24 -2.32 -16.68
C LYS A 308 29.50 -1.93 -15.41
N THR A 309 29.35 -2.87 -14.48
CA THR A 309 28.70 -2.62 -13.19
C THR A 309 29.41 -1.55 -12.37
N SER A 310 30.74 -1.49 -12.43
CA SER A 310 31.54 -0.45 -11.78
C SER A 310 31.21 0.96 -12.31
N VAL A 311 31.05 1.05 -13.64
CA VAL A 311 30.62 2.31 -14.28
C VAL A 311 29.19 2.68 -13.84
N TYR A 312 28.26 1.71 -13.79
CA TYR A 312 26.90 1.98 -13.32
C TYR A 312 26.89 2.45 -11.85
N ILE A 313 27.67 1.84 -10.96
CA ILE A 313 27.77 2.27 -9.55
C ILE A 313 28.23 3.73 -9.47
N ARG A 314 29.28 4.12 -10.21
CA ARG A 314 29.76 5.51 -10.24
C ARG A 314 28.71 6.48 -10.79
N LEU A 315 27.98 6.09 -11.86
CA LEU A 315 26.89 6.90 -12.42
C LEU A 315 25.74 7.06 -11.42
N ILE A 316 25.39 5.99 -10.71
CA ILE A 316 24.36 6.05 -9.66
C ILE A 316 24.83 6.99 -8.53
N GLN A 317 26.07 6.90 -8.06
CA GLN A 317 26.63 7.82 -7.07
C GLN A 317 26.48 9.27 -7.53
N ARG A 318 26.92 9.56 -8.77
CA ARG A 318 26.79 10.90 -9.37
C ARG A 318 25.34 11.37 -9.44
N CYS A 319 24.42 10.48 -9.84
CA CYS A 319 22.99 10.75 -9.87
C CYS A 319 22.43 11.16 -8.49
N LEU A 320 22.84 10.45 -7.44
CA LEU A 320 22.45 10.75 -6.06
C LEU A 320 23.02 12.07 -5.56
N GLU A 321 24.29 12.39 -5.90
CA GLU A 321 24.93 13.67 -5.61
C GLU A 321 24.18 14.85 -6.24
N MET A 322 23.66 14.67 -7.46
CA MET A 322 22.81 15.65 -8.16
C MET A 322 21.39 15.77 -7.55
N GLY A 323 21.09 15.07 -6.46
CA GLY A 323 19.76 15.07 -5.87
C GLY A 323 18.70 14.25 -6.63
N LYS A 324 19.10 13.50 -7.66
CA LYS A 324 18.22 12.69 -8.52
C LYS A 324 18.10 11.24 -8.02
N SER A 325 17.23 10.45 -8.62
CA SER A 325 17.04 9.02 -8.35
C SER A 325 17.50 8.20 -9.54
N ALA A 326 17.97 6.99 -9.28
CA ALA A 326 18.44 6.05 -10.31
C ALA A 326 17.52 4.83 -10.40
N LEU A 327 17.24 4.39 -11.62
CA LEU A 327 16.50 3.16 -11.91
C LEU A 327 17.43 2.22 -12.68
N LEU A 328 17.77 1.09 -12.07
CA LEU A 328 18.56 0.02 -12.66
C LEU A 328 17.63 -1.13 -13.05
N LEU A 329 17.33 -1.23 -14.34
CA LEU A 329 16.55 -2.34 -14.90
C LEU A 329 17.48 -3.46 -15.33
N VAL A 330 17.21 -4.66 -14.85
CA VAL A 330 17.97 -5.87 -15.19
C VAL A 330 17.02 -6.98 -15.59
N PRO A 331 17.41 -7.88 -16.51
CA PRO A 331 16.66 -9.10 -16.76
C PRO A 331 16.49 -9.90 -15.45
N GLU A 332 15.34 -10.56 -15.26
CA GLU A 332 15.02 -11.31 -14.03
C GLU A 332 16.10 -12.33 -13.65
N ILE A 333 16.72 -12.98 -14.65
CA ILE A 333 17.85 -13.91 -14.46
C ILE A 333 19.13 -13.23 -13.95
N ALA A 334 19.29 -11.94 -14.14
CA ALA A 334 20.43 -11.15 -13.69
C ALA A 334 20.20 -10.49 -12.32
N LEU A 335 18.99 -10.54 -11.80
CA LEU A 335 18.64 -10.03 -10.48
C LEU A 335 19.07 -11.02 -9.40
N THR A 336 20.38 -11.23 -9.31
CA THR A 336 20.99 -12.20 -8.39
C THR A 336 21.19 -11.61 -6.99
N PRO A 337 21.27 -12.47 -5.94
CA PRO A 337 21.65 -12.01 -4.60
C PRO A 337 22.97 -11.25 -4.56
N GLN A 338 23.92 -11.60 -5.46
CA GLN A 338 25.22 -10.91 -5.58
C GLN A 338 25.03 -9.45 -6.04
N LEU A 339 24.22 -9.22 -7.10
CA LEU A 339 23.96 -7.87 -7.57
C LEU A 339 23.24 -7.04 -6.50
N LEU A 340 22.22 -7.63 -5.86
CA LEU A 340 21.49 -6.94 -4.79
C LEU A 340 22.39 -6.65 -3.59
N GLY A 341 23.21 -7.61 -3.17
CA GLY A 341 24.21 -7.41 -2.12
C GLY A 341 25.22 -6.32 -2.45
N LEU A 342 25.68 -6.26 -3.70
CA LEU A 342 26.56 -5.21 -4.18
C LEU A 342 25.89 -3.82 -4.14
N MET A 343 24.64 -3.72 -4.61
CA MET A 343 23.89 -2.44 -4.53
C MET A 343 23.65 -2.03 -3.07
N ALA A 344 23.29 -2.97 -2.20
CA ALA A 344 23.12 -2.70 -0.78
C ALA A 344 24.42 -2.26 -0.09
N ALA A 345 25.56 -2.82 -0.50
CA ALA A 345 26.86 -2.45 0.03
C ALA A 345 27.26 -1.01 -0.34
N TRP A 346 26.94 -0.54 -1.57
CA TRP A 346 27.25 0.81 -2.02
C TRP A 346 26.24 1.88 -1.59
N PHE A 347 24.96 1.51 -1.51
CA PHE A 347 23.86 2.48 -1.36
C PHE A 347 23.02 2.26 -0.10
N GLY A 348 23.28 1.19 0.65
CA GLY A 348 22.65 0.93 1.94
C GLY A 348 21.11 0.91 1.86
N SER A 349 20.50 1.61 2.79
CA SER A 349 19.04 1.71 2.89
C SER A 349 18.39 2.51 1.74
N SER A 350 19.16 3.20 0.90
CA SER A 350 18.62 3.92 -0.27
C SER A 350 18.20 2.98 -1.41
N VAL A 351 18.46 1.68 -1.30
CA VAL A 351 18.07 0.69 -2.32
C VAL A 351 16.65 0.20 -2.09
N ALA A 352 15.84 0.26 -3.14
CA ALA A 352 14.56 -0.44 -3.23
C ALA A 352 14.63 -1.51 -4.33
N VAL A 353 14.07 -2.68 -4.06
CA VAL A 353 14.04 -3.79 -5.01
C VAL A 353 12.59 -4.05 -5.41
N LEU A 354 12.33 -4.11 -6.73
CA LEU A 354 11.01 -4.35 -7.31
C LEU A 354 11.08 -5.43 -8.38
N HIS A 355 10.56 -6.63 -8.09
CA HIS A 355 10.50 -7.74 -9.05
C HIS A 355 9.22 -8.57 -8.88
N SER A 356 8.96 -9.46 -9.84
CA SER A 356 7.71 -10.25 -9.92
C SER A 356 7.50 -11.18 -8.73
N SER A 357 8.56 -11.75 -8.17
CA SER A 357 8.48 -12.73 -7.06
C SER A 357 8.31 -12.09 -5.68
N LEU A 358 8.32 -10.76 -5.54
CA LEU A 358 7.94 -10.10 -4.29
C LEU A 358 6.45 -10.28 -4.01
N GLY A 359 6.11 -10.56 -2.76
CA GLY A 359 4.73 -10.52 -2.29
C GLY A 359 4.09 -9.13 -2.51
N MET A 360 2.76 -9.10 -2.66
CA MET A 360 2.03 -7.86 -2.96
C MET A 360 2.29 -6.79 -1.89
N GLY A 361 2.35 -7.17 -0.60
CA GLY A 361 2.63 -6.26 0.50
C GLY A 361 4.07 -5.73 0.50
N GLU A 362 5.05 -6.59 0.20
CA GLU A 362 6.46 -6.20 0.08
C GLU A 362 6.65 -5.20 -1.06
N ARG A 363 6.04 -5.48 -2.23
CA ARG A 363 6.09 -4.59 -3.40
C ARG A 363 5.45 -3.23 -3.11
N TYR A 364 4.32 -3.22 -2.40
CA TYR A 364 3.67 -1.99 -1.98
C TYR A 364 4.54 -1.17 -1.02
N ASP A 365 5.19 -1.82 -0.05
CA ASP A 365 6.04 -1.15 0.92
C ASP A 365 7.35 -0.62 0.28
N GLN A 366 7.96 -1.37 -0.65
CA GLN A 366 9.09 -0.86 -1.45
C GLN A 366 8.70 0.36 -2.28
N TRP A 367 7.52 0.32 -2.92
CA TRP A 367 7.01 1.45 -3.68
C TRP A 367 6.77 2.68 -2.78
N LYS A 368 6.28 2.51 -1.55
CA LYS A 368 6.13 3.61 -0.58
C LYS A 368 7.48 4.26 -0.27
N ARG A 369 8.53 3.47 -0.05
CA ARG A 369 9.90 3.98 0.17
C ARG A 369 10.42 4.81 -1.01
N VAL A 370 10.12 4.37 -2.23
CA VAL A 370 10.47 5.14 -3.44
C VAL A 370 9.66 6.43 -3.50
N LYS A 371 8.36 6.36 -3.22
CA LYS A 371 7.46 7.54 -3.27
C LYS A 371 7.81 8.58 -2.20
N SER A 372 8.20 8.16 -0.99
CA SER A 372 8.64 9.07 0.10
C SER A 372 10.04 9.67 -0.15
N GLY A 373 10.84 9.07 -1.04
CA GLY A 373 12.23 9.46 -1.26
C GLY A 373 13.23 8.75 -0.32
N ASP A 374 12.76 7.84 0.55
CA ASP A 374 13.63 7.04 1.43
C ASP A 374 14.51 6.06 0.63
N ALA A 375 14.03 5.65 -0.54
CA ALA A 375 14.82 4.87 -1.48
C ALA A 375 14.93 5.61 -2.81
N ARG A 376 16.17 5.87 -3.23
CA ARG A 376 16.50 6.65 -4.43
C ARG A 376 17.23 5.81 -5.49
N VAL A 377 17.61 4.58 -5.18
CA VAL A 377 18.18 3.60 -6.10
C VAL A 377 17.19 2.45 -6.24
N ILE A 378 16.55 2.35 -7.37
CA ILE A 378 15.53 1.35 -7.64
C ILE A 378 16.14 0.27 -8.53
N VAL A 379 16.07 -0.99 -8.11
CA VAL A 379 16.59 -2.15 -8.85
C VAL A 379 15.43 -3.11 -9.16
N GLY A 380 15.28 -3.48 -10.43
CA GLY A 380 14.19 -4.39 -10.82
C GLY A 380 14.21 -4.81 -12.28
#